data_06068a8250fc2aa6c06ed035629ea547
#
_entry.id   06068a8250fc2aa6c06ed035629ea547
#
_cell.length_a   1.000
_cell.length_b   1.000
_cell.length_c   1.000
_cell.angle_alpha   90.00
_cell.angle_beta   90.00
_cell.angle_gamma   90.00
#
_symmetry.space_group_name_H-M   'P 1'
#
loop_
_entity.id
_entity.type
_entity.pdbx_description
1 polymer ?
#
loop_
_entity_poly.entity_id
_entity_poly.type
_entity_poly.pdbx_seq_one_letter_code
_entity_poly.pdbx_strand_id
1 'polypeptide(L)'
;MSTVELTKENFDQTVMDNEFVLIDFWASWCGPCRSFAPVYETASETHSDLVFGKVDTEAQQELAAAFGIQSIPTLMIVRDRVAVFAQPGALPAEALEDVIGQARALDMQEVHKSVAEAQAAEAKGEQPDAQG
;
A
#
# COMPACT_ATOMS: atom_id res chain seq x y z
N MET A 1 -11.94 -11.68 -11.74
CA MET A 1 -11.38 -10.51 -11.11
C MET A 1 -10.64 -10.92 -9.86
N SER A 2 -9.42 -10.50 -9.76
CA SER A 2 -8.56 -10.96 -8.67
C SER A 2 -8.32 -9.89 -7.62
N THR A 3 -8.94 -8.72 -7.76
CA THR A 3 -8.83 -7.67 -6.76
C THR A 3 -9.87 -7.87 -5.66
N VAL A 4 -9.54 -7.38 -4.47
CA VAL A 4 -10.38 -7.53 -3.29
C VAL A 4 -10.73 -6.15 -2.76
N GLU A 5 -12.00 -5.93 -2.48
CA GLU A 5 -12.39 -4.67 -1.88
C GLU A 5 -12.02 -4.65 -0.41
N LEU A 6 -11.24 -3.64 -0.02
CA LEU A 6 -10.82 -3.47 1.36
C LEU A 6 -11.66 -2.39 2.02
N THR A 7 -12.18 -2.72 3.19
CA THR A 7 -13.02 -1.83 3.97
C THR A 7 -12.44 -1.69 5.36
N LYS A 8 -12.99 -0.76 6.11
CA LYS A 8 -12.63 -0.59 7.50
C LYS A 8 -12.74 -1.91 8.28
N GLU A 9 -13.72 -2.74 7.91
CA GLU A 9 -14.00 -3.98 8.63
C GLU A 9 -13.00 -5.09 8.32
N ASN A 10 -12.45 -5.13 7.09
CA ASN A 10 -11.61 -6.27 6.70
C ASN A 10 -10.13 -5.91 6.49
N PHE A 11 -9.78 -4.63 6.58
CA PHE A 11 -8.43 -4.18 6.24
C PHE A 11 -7.37 -4.83 7.13
N ASP A 12 -7.57 -4.70 8.44
CA ASP A 12 -6.57 -5.21 9.39
C ASP A 12 -6.38 -6.71 9.24
N GLN A 13 -7.48 -7.44 9.12
CA GLN A 13 -7.40 -8.90 9.00
C GLN A 13 -6.71 -9.32 7.71
N THR A 14 -6.98 -8.61 6.62
CA THR A 14 -6.35 -8.91 5.33
C THR A 14 -4.83 -8.72 5.43
N VAL A 15 -4.39 -7.62 6.05
CA VAL A 15 -2.97 -7.35 6.19
C VAL A 15 -2.31 -8.35 7.14
N MET A 16 -3.03 -8.76 8.19
CA MET A 16 -2.51 -9.73 9.15
C MET A 16 -2.35 -11.11 8.54
N ASP A 17 -3.27 -11.50 7.67
CA ASP A 17 -3.31 -12.86 7.13
C ASP A 17 -2.43 -13.03 5.89
N ASN A 18 -1.90 -11.95 5.33
CA ASN A 18 -1.17 -12.03 4.07
C ASN A 18 0.14 -11.27 4.17
N GLU A 19 1.21 -11.91 3.70
CA GLU A 19 2.55 -11.33 3.80
C GLU A 19 2.79 -10.21 2.81
N PHE A 20 1.99 -10.12 1.75
CA PHE A 20 2.24 -9.17 0.68
C PHE A 20 0.90 -8.69 0.16
N VAL A 21 0.58 -7.43 0.43
CA VAL A 21 -0.71 -6.83 0.05
C VAL A 21 -0.43 -5.54 -0.69
N LEU A 22 -0.98 -5.42 -1.90
CA LEU A 22 -0.99 -4.15 -2.62
C LEU A 22 -2.33 -3.47 -2.35
N ILE A 23 -2.32 -2.15 -2.31
CA ILE A 23 -3.53 -1.37 -2.03
C ILE A 23 -3.61 -0.22 -3.01
N ASP A 24 -4.71 -0.15 -3.75
CA ASP A 24 -5.01 0.93 -4.68
C ASP A 24 -6.08 1.81 -4.04
N PHE A 25 -5.70 3.02 -3.65
CA PHE A 25 -6.64 4.01 -3.13
C PHE A 25 -7.21 4.78 -4.33
N TRP A 26 -8.51 4.72 -4.51
CA TRP A 26 -9.16 5.20 -5.73
C TRP A 26 -10.51 5.84 -5.45
N ALA A 27 -11.10 6.44 -6.48
CA ALA A 27 -12.48 6.91 -6.43
C ALA A 27 -13.06 6.82 -7.83
N SER A 28 -14.37 6.63 -7.92
CA SER A 28 -15.04 6.39 -9.21
C SER A 28 -14.99 7.59 -10.13
N TRP A 29 -14.94 8.81 -9.57
CA TRP A 29 -14.91 10.04 -10.37
C TRP A 29 -13.54 10.40 -10.91
N CYS A 30 -12.53 9.69 -10.51
CA CYS A 30 -11.14 10.01 -10.78
C CYS A 30 -10.71 9.40 -12.11
N GLY A 31 -10.36 10.25 -13.08
CA GLY A 31 -9.94 9.80 -14.41
C GLY A 31 -8.71 8.90 -14.38
N PRO A 32 -7.60 9.35 -13.75
CA PRO A 32 -6.40 8.50 -13.65
C PRO A 32 -6.65 7.19 -12.93
N CYS A 33 -7.57 7.16 -11.95
CA CYS A 33 -7.93 5.93 -11.27
C CYS A 33 -8.56 4.94 -12.24
N ARG A 34 -9.42 5.43 -13.13
CA ARG A 34 -10.06 4.58 -14.13
C ARG A 34 -9.06 4.05 -15.14
N SER A 35 -8.08 4.87 -15.49
CA SER A 35 -7.01 4.43 -16.40
C SER A 35 -6.13 3.36 -15.75
N PHE A 36 -5.89 3.49 -14.45
CA PHE A 36 -5.05 2.55 -13.72
C PHE A 36 -5.77 1.23 -13.43
N ALA A 37 -7.09 1.24 -13.34
CA ALA A 37 -7.86 0.07 -12.94
C ALA A 37 -7.54 -1.17 -13.77
N PRO A 38 -7.54 -1.12 -15.13
CA PRO A 38 -7.22 -2.33 -15.89
C PRO A 38 -5.77 -2.77 -15.74
N VAL A 39 -4.85 -1.84 -15.54
CA VAL A 39 -3.45 -2.18 -15.30
C VAL A 39 -3.33 -2.97 -13.99
N TYR A 40 -3.99 -2.50 -12.96
CA TYR A 40 -3.98 -3.14 -11.64
C TYR A 40 -4.65 -4.52 -11.71
N GLU A 41 -5.77 -4.60 -12.40
CA GLU A 41 -6.52 -5.85 -12.55
C GLU A 41 -5.68 -6.91 -13.26
N THR A 42 -5.01 -6.52 -14.35
CA THR A 42 -4.14 -7.44 -15.09
C THR A 42 -3.00 -7.94 -14.20
N ALA A 43 -2.38 -7.02 -13.45
CA ALA A 43 -1.30 -7.42 -12.54
C ALA A 43 -1.80 -8.40 -11.49
N SER A 44 -3.03 -8.22 -11.00
CA SER A 44 -3.59 -9.12 -9.99
C SER A 44 -3.76 -10.53 -10.53
N GLU A 45 -4.04 -10.65 -11.81
CA GLU A 45 -4.18 -11.97 -12.43
C GLU A 45 -2.83 -12.61 -12.69
N THR A 46 -1.82 -11.79 -13.01
CA THR A 46 -0.47 -12.27 -13.24
C THR A 46 0.18 -12.75 -11.95
N HIS A 47 -0.06 -12.03 -10.85
CA HIS A 47 0.57 -12.32 -9.56
C HIS A 47 -0.47 -12.89 -8.59
N SER A 48 -1.00 -14.07 -8.93
CA SER A 48 -2.10 -14.66 -8.16
C SER A 48 -1.68 -15.06 -6.74
N ASP A 49 -0.38 -15.07 -6.44
CA ASP A 49 0.11 -15.36 -5.10
C ASP A 49 0.09 -14.14 -4.19
N LEU A 50 -0.22 -12.95 -4.72
CA LEU A 50 -0.28 -11.72 -3.95
C LEU A 50 -1.72 -11.26 -3.79
N VAL A 51 -1.98 -10.46 -2.76
CA VAL A 51 -3.29 -9.86 -2.57
C VAL A 51 -3.28 -8.45 -3.17
N PHE A 52 -4.23 -8.19 -4.06
CA PHE A 52 -4.39 -6.87 -4.68
C PHE A 52 -5.69 -6.27 -4.14
N GLY A 53 -5.56 -5.36 -3.19
CA GLY A 53 -6.72 -4.73 -2.57
C GLY A 53 -7.04 -3.38 -3.16
N LYS A 54 -8.28 -2.97 -3.02
CA LYS A 54 -8.73 -1.66 -3.48
C LYS A 54 -9.50 -0.98 -2.35
N VAL A 55 -9.18 0.28 -2.09
CA VAL A 55 -9.88 1.10 -1.10
C VAL A 55 -10.57 2.23 -1.83
N ASP A 56 -11.90 2.23 -1.80
CA ASP A 56 -12.71 3.32 -2.33
C ASP A 56 -12.67 4.46 -1.31
N THR A 57 -11.96 5.54 -1.65
CA THR A 57 -11.74 6.62 -0.70
C THR A 57 -13.00 7.38 -0.35
N GLU A 58 -14.04 7.29 -1.19
CA GLU A 58 -15.32 7.91 -0.89
C GLU A 58 -16.11 7.11 0.14
N ALA A 59 -16.06 5.80 0.03
CA ALA A 59 -16.77 4.92 0.96
C ALA A 59 -15.99 4.71 2.24
N GLN A 60 -14.66 4.74 2.18
CA GLN A 60 -13.78 4.43 3.31
C GLN A 60 -12.96 5.65 3.69
N GLN A 61 -13.63 6.73 4.06
CA GLN A 61 -12.96 8.00 4.32
C GLN A 61 -12.03 7.93 5.52
N GLU A 62 -12.42 7.21 6.57
CA GLU A 62 -11.59 7.05 7.76
C GLU A 62 -10.32 6.30 7.44
N LEU A 63 -10.45 5.25 6.62
CA LEU A 63 -9.30 4.43 6.25
C LEU A 63 -8.32 5.25 5.42
N ALA A 64 -8.83 6.00 4.44
CA ALA A 64 -7.98 6.86 3.61
C ALA A 64 -7.28 7.92 4.46
N ALA A 65 -8.00 8.51 5.41
CA ALA A 65 -7.42 9.53 6.29
C ALA A 65 -6.34 8.94 7.19
N ALA A 66 -6.53 7.72 7.66
CA ALA A 66 -5.56 7.06 8.53
C ALA A 66 -4.21 6.89 7.83
N PHE A 67 -4.22 6.72 6.51
CA PHE A 67 -3.00 6.58 5.72
C PHE A 67 -2.54 7.90 5.12
N GLY A 68 -3.22 8.99 5.42
CA GLY A 68 -2.82 10.31 4.93
C GLY A 68 -2.92 10.45 3.43
N ILE A 69 -3.90 9.79 2.81
CA ILE A 69 -4.06 9.81 1.35
C ILE A 69 -4.58 11.18 0.93
N GLN A 70 -3.77 11.91 0.16
CA GLN A 70 -4.11 13.25 -0.28
C GLN A 70 -4.38 13.34 -1.77
N SER A 71 -3.92 12.37 -2.53
CA SER A 71 -4.16 12.32 -3.97
C SER A 71 -4.41 10.90 -4.39
N ILE A 72 -5.19 10.74 -5.46
CA ILE A 72 -5.56 9.42 -5.97
C ILE A 72 -5.33 9.38 -7.46
N PRO A 73 -4.99 8.22 -8.02
CA PRO A 73 -4.77 6.99 -7.26
C PRO A 73 -3.47 7.05 -6.48
N THR A 74 -3.41 6.32 -5.36
CA THR A 74 -2.16 6.11 -4.64
C THR A 74 -2.00 4.61 -4.48
N LEU A 75 -0.82 4.12 -4.84
CA LEU A 75 -0.49 2.71 -4.67
C LEU A 75 0.37 2.55 -3.43
N MET A 76 -0.03 1.60 -2.58
CA MET A 76 0.74 1.24 -1.39
C MET A 76 1.01 -0.24 -1.42
N ILE A 77 2.18 -0.65 -0.94
CA ILE A 77 2.51 -2.07 -0.77
C ILE A 77 2.87 -2.29 0.68
N VAL A 78 2.25 -3.30 1.27
CA VAL A 78 2.49 -3.70 2.65
C VAL A 78 3.08 -5.11 2.64
N ARG A 79 4.27 -5.27 3.20
CA ARG A 79 4.89 -6.58 3.36
C ARG A 79 5.11 -6.84 4.83
N ASP A 80 4.64 -8.01 5.30
CA ASP A 80 4.78 -8.40 6.70
C ASP A 80 4.31 -7.28 7.63
N ARG A 81 3.20 -6.65 7.27
CA ARG A 81 2.56 -5.58 8.03
C ARG A 81 3.37 -4.29 8.09
N VAL A 82 4.32 -4.11 7.17
CA VAL A 82 5.09 -2.88 7.04
C VAL A 82 4.81 -2.26 5.68
N ALA A 83 4.43 -0.98 5.66
CA ALA A 83 4.25 -0.26 4.40
C ALA A 83 5.64 0.01 3.82
N VAL A 84 5.98 -0.69 2.75
CA VAL A 84 7.32 -0.60 2.15
C VAL A 84 7.34 0.28 0.92
N PHE A 85 6.18 0.70 0.43
CA PHE A 85 6.08 1.53 -0.77
C PHE A 85 4.77 2.29 -0.72
N ALA A 86 4.80 3.57 -1.09
CA ALA A 86 3.59 4.37 -1.28
C ALA A 86 3.91 5.48 -2.25
N GLN A 87 3.12 5.59 -3.30
CA GLN A 87 3.37 6.60 -4.32
C GLN A 87 2.05 7.02 -4.98
N PRO A 88 1.80 8.32 -5.09
CA PRO A 88 0.64 8.81 -5.84
C PRO A 88 0.88 8.73 -7.34
N GLY A 89 -0.21 8.59 -8.08
CA GLY A 89 -0.19 8.60 -9.53
C GLY A 89 -0.45 7.24 -10.14
N ALA A 90 -1.05 7.26 -11.33
CA ALA A 90 -1.31 6.05 -12.08
C ALA A 90 -0.01 5.56 -12.72
N LEU A 91 0.34 4.32 -12.46
CA LEU A 91 1.55 3.74 -13.02
C LEU A 91 1.22 3.00 -14.32
N PRO A 92 2.10 3.10 -15.34
CA PRO A 92 2.00 2.20 -16.49
C PRO A 92 2.29 0.76 -16.05
N ALA A 93 1.87 -0.18 -16.88
CA ALA A 93 2.00 -1.60 -16.54
C ALA A 93 3.45 -1.98 -16.21
N GLU A 94 4.41 -1.50 -17.01
CA GLU A 94 5.81 -1.85 -16.78
C GLU A 94 6.33 -1.30 -15.46
N ALA A 95 5.91 -0.08 -15.12
CA ALA A 95 6.32 0.52 -13.86
C ALA A 95 5.73 -0.23 -12.67
N LEU A 96 4.48 -0.66 -12.78
CA LEU A 96 3.87 -1.45 -11.73
C LEU A 96 4.61 -2.78 -11.54
N GLU A 97 4.97 -3.45 -12.64
CA GLU A 97 5.73 -4.69 -12.54
C GLU A 97 7.09 -4.47 -11.88
N ASP A 98 7.76 -3.36 -12.22
CA ASP A 98 9.03 -3.01 -11.59
C ASP A 98 8.88 -2.85 -10.09
N VAL A 99 7.85 -2.13 -9.66
CA VAL A 99 7.61 -1.88 -8.25
C VAL A 99 7.33 -3.19 -7.52
N ILE A 100 6.52 -4.06 -8.12
CA ILE A 100 6.24 -5.37 -7.53
C ILE A 100 7.53 -6.17 -7.39
N GLY A 101 8.36 -6.17 -8.43
CA GLY A 101 9.64 -6.88 -8.39
C GLY A 101 10.55 -6.37 -7.30
N GLN A 102 10.63 -5.05 -7.14
CA GLN A 102 11.45 -4.46 -6.08
C GLN A 102 10.92 -4.83 -4.70
N ALA A 103 9.61 -4.80 -4.54
CA ALA A 103 9.01 -5.15 -3.26
C ALA A 103 9.23 -6.63 -2.92
N ARG A 104 9.18 -7.52 -3.93
CA ARG A 104 9.48 -8.94 -3.73
C ARG A 104 10.93 -9.16 -3.31
N ALA A 105 11.84 -8.31 -3.82
CA ALA A 105 13.28 -8.47 -3.59
C ALA A 105 13.74 -7.90 -2.25
N LEU A 106 12.88 -7.19 -1.53
CA LEU A 106 13.25 -6.61 -0.25
C LEU A 106 13.65 -7.67 0.77
N ASP A 107 14.72 -7.38 1.51
CA ASP A 107 15.10 -8.20 2.65
C ASP A 107 14.29 -7.75 3.85
N MET A 108 13.27 -8.52 4.18
CA MET A 108 12.34 -8.12 5.23
C MET A 108 12.98 -8.16 6.62
N GLN A 109 14.05 -8.94 6.81
CA GLN A 109 14.77 -8.88 8.07
C GLN A 109 15.40 -7.50 8.27
N GLU A 110 15.98 -6.96 7.21
CA GLU A 110 16.55 -5.61 7.27
C GLU A 110 15.47 -4.56 7.47
N VAL A 111 14.32 -4.73 6.81
CA VAL A 111 13.21 -3.80 6.97
C VAL A 111 12.72 -3.81 8.41
N HIS A 112 12.52 -4.99 8.98
CA HIS A 112 12.06 -5.09 10.37
C HIS A 112 13.07 -4.52 11.34
N LYS A 113 14.36 -4.71 11.07
CA LYS A 113 15.41 -4.13 11.89
C LYS A 113 15.34 -2.61 11.87
N SER A 114 15.18 -2.02 10.69
CA SER A 114 15.08 -0.57 10.55
C SER A 114 13.86 -0.02 11.28
N VAL A 115 12.73 -0.72 11.18
CA VAL A 115 11.51 -0.32 11.86
C VAL A 115 11.70 -0.37 13.37
N ALA A 116 12.31 -1.45 13.86
CA ALA A 116 12.55 -1.61 15.29
C ALA A 116 13.48 -0.52 15.82
N GLU A 117 14.51 -0.18 15.05
CA GLU A 117 15.44 0.90 15.45
C GLU A 117 14.74 2.25 15.50
N ALA A 118 13.87 2.51 14.52
CA ALA A 118 13.12 3.76 14.50
C ALA A 118 12.16 3.83 15.68
N GLN A 119 11.50 2.74 16.02
CA GLN A 119 10.59 2.70 17.15
C GLN A 119 11.35 2.87 18.47
N ALA A 120 12.53 2.27 18.58
CA ALA A 120 13.35 2.41 19.77
C ALA A 120 13.79 3.84 19.95
N ALA A 121 14.17 4.52 18.87
CA ALA A 121 14.55 5.93 18.93
C ALA A 121 13.38 6.79 19.39
N GLU A 122 12.19 6.52 18.86
CA GLU A 122 11.00 7.25 19.27
C GLU A 122 10.67 7.00 20.74
N ALA A 123 10.82 5.76 21.19
CA ALA A 123 10.53 5.41 22.58
C ALA A 123 11.46 6.12 23.54
N LYS A 124 12.67 6.46 23.08
CA LYS A 124 13.63 7.20 23.91
C LYS A 124 13.41 8.70 23.83
N GLY A 125 12.41 9.15 23.08
CA GLY A 125 12.13 10.56 22.93
C GLY A 125 13.09 11.28 22.02
N GLU A 126 13.80 10.58 21.18
CA GLU A 126 14.77 11.16 20.26
C GLU A 126 14.09 11.53 18.95
N GLN A 127 13.23 12.52 19.03
CA GLN A 127 12.50 12.99 17.87
C GLN A 127 13.34 14.03 17.14
N PRO A 128 13.62 13.82 15.86
CA PRO A 128 14.46 14.79 15.15
C PRO A 128 13.84 16.17 15.11
N ASP A 129 12.54 16.26 15.09
CA ASP A 129 11.83 17.54 15.02
C ASP A 129 11.52 18.10 16.40
N ALA A 130 11.81 17.37 17.46
CA ALA A 130 11.49 17.82 18.82
C ALA A 130 12.24 19.09 19.17
N GLN A 131 13.32 19.34 18.51
CA GLN A 131 14.12 20.52 18.74
C GLN A 131 13.65 21.70 17.93
N GLY A 132 12.68 21.43 17.10
CA GLY A 132 12.03 22.47 16.31
C GLY A 132 12.97 23.25 15.50
#